data_9353eb2d6eb66574500a87a566f51c05
#
_entry.id   9353eb2d6eb66574500a87a566f51c05
#
_cell.length_a   1.000
_cell.length_b   1.000
_cell.length_c   1.000
_cell.angle_alpha   90.00
_cell.angle_beta   90.00
_cell.angle_gamma   90.00
#
_symmetry.space_group_name_H-M   'P 1'
#
loop_
_entity.id
_entity.type
_entity.pdbx_description
1 polymer ?
#
loop_
_entity_poly.entity_id
_entity_poly.type
_entity_poly.pdbx_seq_one_letter_code
_entity_poly.pdbx_strand_id
1 'polypeptide(L)'
;DDIQAIKAGILEIGDVFTINKADHDGADKLVRELNMMLDLDAHGMQMEQTDTEKALADQFHHLNVAKHAVGNTWRPPIQKVIASQNEGITETVENIEKHFKYISETGILQKRRTERSKNEMLDVLHSNIGKYITGKLEETGKLDEYVEQIKRRETDPYTVVADVMHDMLKE
;
A
#
# COMPACT_ATOMS: atom_id res chain seq x y z
N ASP A 1 -7.57 -6.17 -22.44
CA ASP A 1 -6.13 -6.42 -22.23
C ASP A 1 -5.86 -6.73 -20.76
N ASP A 2 -6.19 -7.98 -20.36
CA ASP A 2 -6.07 -8.44 -18.97
C ASP A 2 -4.63 -8.38 -18.43
N ILE A 3 -3.64 -8.46 -19.34
CA ILE A 3 -2.22 -8.36 -18.99
C ILE A 3 -1.81 -6.94 -18.60
N GLN A 4 -2.46 -5.90 -19.10
CA GLN A 4 -2.15 -4.52 -18.72
C GLN A 4 -2.71 -4.17 -17.33
N ALA A 5 -3.80 -4.80 -16.89
CA ALA A 5 -4.30 -4.65 -15.53
C ALA A 5 -3.35 -5.31 -14.49
N ILE A 6 -2.66 -6.38 -14.88
CA ILE A 6 -1.60 -7.02 -14.08
C ILE A 6 -0.37 -6.09 -13.97
N LYS A 7 -0.10 -5.26 -14.98
CA LYS A 7 1.02 -4.30 -14.97
C LYS A 7 0.86 -3.17 -13.95
N ALA A 8 -0.36 -2.86 -13.55
CA ALA A 8 -0.64 -1.73 -12.67
C ALA A 8 -0.63 -2.12 -11.17
N GLY A 9 0.50 -2.53 -10.63
CA GLY A 9 0.73 -2.57 -9.19
C GLY A 9 0.62 -3.93 -8.51
N ILE A 10 0.02 -4.98 -9.11
CA ILE A 10 -0.07 -6.30 -8.46
C ILE A 10 1.32 -6.93 -8.27
N LEU A 11 2.22 -6.75 -9.24
CA LEU A 11 3.59 -7.28 -9.16
C LEU A 11 4.41 -6.61 -8.06
N GLU A 12 4.12 -5.35 -7.78
CA GLU A 12 4.83 -4.58 -6.75
C GLU A 12 4.48 -5.05 -5.33
N ILE A 13 3.28 -5.61 -5.12
CA ILE A 13 2.81 -6.03 -3.80
C ILE A 13 2.91 -7.54 -3.56
N GLY A 14 3.07 -8.36 -4.61
CA GLY A 14 3.13 -9.82 -4.50
C GLY A 14 4.47 -10.31 -3.95
N ASP A 15 4.46 -11.08 -2.89
CA ASP A 15 5.66 -11.71 -2.32
C ASP A 15 5.80 -13.19 -2.77
N VAL A 16 4.70 -13.83 -3.20
CA VAL A 16 4.64 -15.16 -3.79
C VAL A 16 3.53 -15.17 -4.84
N PHE A 17 3.79 -15.68 -6.02
CA PHE A 17 2.81 -15.79 -7.09
C PHE A 17 2.39 -17.23 -7.31
N THR A 18 1.09 -17.47 -7.40
CA THR A 18 0.53 -18.78 -7.68
C THR A 18 -0.38 -18.71 -8.90
N ILE A 19 -0.06 -19.48 -9.94
CA ILE A 19 -0.85 -19.59 -11.15
C ILE A 19 -1.67 -20.86 -11.05
N ASN A 20 -2.96 -20.71 -10.78
CA ASN A 20 -3.89 -21.83 -10.70
C ASN A 20 -4.40 -22.25 -12.08
N LYS A 21 -4.93 -23.48 -12.18
CA LYS A 21 -5.39 -24.11 -13.43
C LYS A 21 -4.24 -24.23 -14.45
N ALA A 22 -3.07 -24.65 -13.98
CA ALA A 22 -1.87 -24.75 -14.79
C ALA A 22 -1.91 -25.86 -15.85
N ASP A 23 -2.97 -26.68 -15.85
CA ASP A 23 -3.37 -27.64 -16.88
C ASP A 23 -3.98 -26.98 -18.13
N HIS A 24 -4.41 -25.71 -18.04
CA HIS A 24 -4.98 -25.01 -19.16
C HIS A 24 -3.89 -24.37 -20.05
N ASP A 25 -4.20 -24.26 -21.36
CA ASP A 25 -3.36 -23.57 -22.32
C ASP A 25 -3.11 -22.11 -21.89
N GLY A 26 -1.84 -21.70 -21.94
CA GLY A 26 -1.44 -20.33 -21.62
C GLY A 26 -0.78 -20.16 -20.24
N ALA A 27 -0.86 -21.13 -19.33
CA ALA A 27 -0.20 -21.04 -18.03
C ALA A 27 1.33 -20.82 -18.16
N ASP A 28 1.98 -21.54 -19.07
CA ASP A 28 3.43 -21.40 -19.32
C ASP A 28 3.78 -20.04 -19.96
N LYS A 29 2.88 -19.49 -20.77
CA LYS A 29 3.04 -18.13 -21.29
C LYS A 29 3.00 -17.11 -20.18
N LEU A 30 2.01 -17.21 -19.28
CA LEU A 30 1.85 -16.32 -18.14
C LEU A 30 3.06 -16.39 -17.19
N VAL A 31 3.58 -17.60 -16.92
CA VAL A 31 4.84 -17.77 -16.13
C VAL A 31 5.99 -17.01 -16.75
N ARG A 32 6.19 -17.12 -18.08
CA ARG A 32 7.26 -16.41 -18.77
C ARG A 32 7.09 -14.90 -18.72
N GLU A 33 5.88 -14.41 -18.93
CA GLU A 33 5.57 -12.98 -18.87
C GLU A 33 5.79 -12.40 -17.48
N LEU A 34 5.36 -13.10 -16.42
CA LEU A 34 5.60 -12.70 -15.04
C LEU A 34 7.10 -12.68 -14.69
N ASN A 35 7.85 -13.70 -15.12
CA ASN A 35 9.31 -13.71 -14.91
C ASN A 35 9.99 -12.54 -15.61
N MET A 36 9.61 -12.23 -16.88
CA MET A 36 10.15 -11.08 -17.59
C MET A 36 9.86 -9.76 -16.86
N MET A 37 8.67 -9.59 -16.33
CA MET A 37 8.31 -8.38 -15.57
C MET A 37 9.10 -8.27 -14.26
N LEU A 38 9.26 -9.37 -13.51
CA LEU A 38 10.07 -9.39 -12.29
C LEU A 38 11.57 -9.11 -12.58
N ASP A 39 12.06 -9.54 -13.72
CA ASP A 39 13.43 -9.27 -14.14
C ASP A 39 13.63 -7.80 -14.57
N LEU A 40 12.63 -7.18 -15.20
CA LEU A 40 12.65 -5.75 -15.54
C LEU A 40 12.63 -4.88 -14.28
N ASP A 41 11.82 -5.22 -13.28
CA ASP A 41 11.80 -4.54 -11.98
C ASP A 41 13.18 -4.63 -11.28
N ALA A 42 13.79 -5.80 -11.29
CA ALA A 42 15.10 -6.00 -10.69
C ALA A 42 16.22 -5.19 -11.39
N HIS A 43 16.13 -4.95 -12.70
CA HIS A 43 17.10 -4.18 -13.48
C HIS A 43 16.77 -2.68 -13.53
N GLY A 44 15.51 -2.29 -13.42
CA GLY A 44 15.08 -0.88 -13.41
C GLY A 44 15.63 -0.10 -12.21
N MET A 45 16.01 -0.77 -11.15
CA MET A 45 16.62 -0.16 -9.96
C MET A 45 18.08 0.26 -10.12
N GLN A 46 18.74 -0.08 -11.24
CA GLN A 46 20.11 0.33 -11.53
C GLN A 46 20.18 1.62 -12.37
N MET A 47 19.05 2.15 -12.84
CA MET A 47 19.00 3.45 -13.50
C MET A 47 18.82 4.58 -12.49
N GLU A 48 19.66 5.62 -12.58
CA GLU A 48 19.59 6.84 -11.78
C GLU A 48 18.17 7.43 -11.84
N GLN A 49 17.50 7.46 -10.70
CA GLN A 49 16.16 8.05 -10.57
C GLN A 49 16.26 9.57 -10.82
N THR A 50 15.44 10.06 -11.72
CA THR A 50 15.26 11.51 -11.92
C THR A 50 14.57 12.13 -10.71
N ASP A 51 14.79 13.44 -10.46
CA ASP A 51 14.19 14.15 -9.32
C ASP A 51 12.65 14.11 -9.30
N THR A 52 12.01 13.94 -10.48
CA THR A 52 10.56 13.80 -10.64
C THR A 52 10.06 12.40 -10.18
N GLU A 53 10.85 11.36 -10.42
CA GLU A 53 10.53 9.99 -9.97
C GLU A 53 10.72 9.85 -8.47
N LYS A 54 11.68 10.57 -7.88
CA LYS A 54 11.87 10.67 -6.43
C LYS A 54 10.66 11.31 -5.74
N ALA A 55 10.14 12.42 -6.27
CA ALA A 55 8.98 13.10 -5.72
C ALA A 55 7.69 12.24 -5.79
N LEU A 56 7.53 11.46 -6.86
CA LEU A 56 6.43 10.47 -6.99
C LEU A 56 6.63 9.28 -6.04
N ALA A 57 7.85 8.78 -5.91
CA ALA A 57 8.17 7.70 -4.98
C ALA A 57 7.89 8.11 -3.53
N ASP A 58 8.20 9.33 -3.12
CA ASP A 58 7.91 9.85 -1.77
C ASP A 58 6.40 9.95 -1.49
N GLN A 59 5.58 10.25 -2.50
CA GLN A 59 4.13 10.31 -2.37
C GLN A 59 3.49 8.92 -2.22
N PHE A 60 4.11 7.87 -2.77
CA PHE A 60 3.69 6.47 -2.68
C PHE A 60 4.55 5.62 -1.73
N HIS A 61 5.49 6.24 -1.02
CA HIS A 61 6.50 5.60 -0.18
C HIS A 61 5.91 4.76 0.96
N HIS A 62 4.70 5.09 1.45
CA HIS A 62 4.02 4.34 2.48
C HIS A 62 3.46 2.98 2.03
N LEU A 63 3.37 2.74 0.71
CA LEU A 63 2.94 1.45 0.15
C LEU A 63 4.11 0.51 -0.19
N ASN A 64 5.34 1.02 -0.37
CA ASN A 64 6.43 0.27 -0.99
C ASN A 64 7.76 0.20 -0.19
N VAL A 65 7.81 0.76 1.02
CA VAL A 65 9.06 1.01 1.79
C VAL A 65 9.86 -0.26 2.16
N ALA A 66 9.32 -1.45 2.00
CA ALA A 66 9.96 -2.65 2.55
C ALA A 66 10.73 -3.53 1.55
N LYS A 67 10.65 -3.28 0.24
CA LYS A 67 11.23 -4.23 -0.74
C LYS A 67 12.72 -4.03 -1.04
N HIS A 68 13.33 -2.89 -0.71
CA HIS A 68 14.65 -2.52 -1.21
C HIS A 68 15.68 -2.08 -0.18
N ALA A 69 15.75 -2.76 0.96
CA ALA A 69 16.91 -2.62 1.82
C ALA A 69 18.08 -3.45 1.25
N VAL A 70 19.10 -2.72 0.86
CA VAL A 70 20.41 -3.13 0.36
C VAL A 70 20.83 -4.56 0.77
N GLY A 71 21.08 -5.42 -0.21
CA GLY A 71 21.99 -6.57 -0.07
C GLY A 71 21.38 -7.95 -0.17
N ASN A 72 20.09 -8.15 0.04
CA ASN A 72 19.44 -9.47 -0.13
C ASN A 72 17.97 -9.27 -0.51
N THR A 73 17.71 -9.09 -1.80
CA THR A 73 16.36 -8.86 -2.31
C THR A 73 15.62 -10.18 -2.46
N TRP A 74 14.42 -10.29 -1.82
CA TRP A 74 13.53 -11.39 -2.08
C TRP A 74 13.01 -11.31 -3.51
N ARG A 75 13.32 -12.34 -4.32
CA ARG A 75 12.68 -12.51 -5.63
C ARG A 75 11.42 -13.36 -5.45
N PRO A 76 10.23 -12.84 -5.74
CA PRO A 76 9.00 -13.59 -5.61
C PRO A 76 9.03 -14.87 -6.47
N PRO A 77 8.82 -16.06 -5.91
CA PRO A 77 8.69 -17.30 -6.68
C PRO A 77 7.35 -17.31 -7.41
N ILE A 78 7.32 -17.94 -8.59
CA ILE A 78 6.11 -18.18 -9.37
C ILE A 78 5.86 -19.67 -9.39
N GLN A 79 4.77 -20.12 -8.75
CA GLN A 79 4.40 -21.52 -8.63
C GLN A 79 3.16 -21.83 -9.50
N LYS A 80 3.25 -22.89 -10.32
CA LYS A 80 2.09 -23.43 -11.02
C LYS A 80 1.35 -24.42 -10.12
N VAL A 81 0.02 -24.34 -10.08
CA VAL A 81 -0.83 -25.26 -9.31
C VAL A 81 -2.03 -25.74 -10.12
N ILE A 82 -2.49 -26.93 -9.82
CA ILE A 82 -3.79 -27.45 -10.23
C ILE A 82 -4.53 -27.81 -8.95
N ALA A 83 -5.21 -26.82 -8.39
CA ALA A 83 -5.80 -26.93 -7.06
C ALA A 83 -6.82 -28.08 -6.96
N SER A 84 -7.57 -28.38 -8.05
CA SER A 84 -8.51 -29.50 -8.12
C SER A 84 -7.85 -30.88 -8.01
N GLN A 85 -6.56 -30.96 -8.32
CA GLN A 85 -5.76 -32.20 -8.29
C GLN A 85 -4.75 -32.21 -7.14
N ASN A 86 -4.74 -31.16 -6.33
CA ASN A 86 -3.79 -30.94 -5.25
C ASN A 86 -2.31 -30.90 -5.73
N GLU A 87 -2.06 -30.55 -7.00
CA GLU A 87 -0.73 -30.41 -7.56
C GLU A 87 -0.18 -29.01 -7.31
N GLY A 88 1.09 -28.91 -6.92
CA GLY A 88 1.79 -27.64 -6.66
C GLY A 88 1.40 -26.92 -5.36
N ILE A 89 0.48 -27.50 -4.57
CA ILE A 89 0.03 -26.89 -3.30
C ILE A 89 1.14 -26.94 -2.24
N THR A 90 1.82 -28.07 -2.11
CA THR A 90 2.91 -28.24 -1.15
C THR A 90 4.03 -27.26 -1.43
N GLU A 91 4.43 -27.09 -2.67
CA GLU A 91 5.47 -26.16 -3.10
C GLU A 91 5.05 -24.70 -2.86
N THR A 92 3.76 -24.41 -3.01
CA THR A 92 3.20 -23.07 -2.68
C THR A 92 3.35 -22.79 -1.18
N VAL A 93 2.99 -23.74 -0.33
CA VAL A 93 3.14 -23.61 1.13
C VAL A 93 4.60 -23.41 1.51
N GLU A 94 5.51 -24.25 0.95
CA GLU A 94 6.95 -24.09 1.17
C GLU A 94 7.47 -22.71 0.76
N ASN A 95 6.99 -22.15 -0.35
CA ASN A 95 7.39 -20.82 -0.80
C ASN A 95 6.88 -19.72 0.16
N ILE A 96 5.68 -19.87 0.70
CA ILE A 96 5.15 -18.98 1.74
C ILE A 96 6.00 -19.07 3.01
N GLU A 97 6.35 -20.28 3.45
CA GLU A 97 7.21 -20.49 4.64
C GLU A 97 8.61 -19.90 4.45
N LYS A 98 9.21 -20.10 3.28
CA LYS A 98 10.51 -19.51 2.91
C LYS A 98 10.44 -17.98 2.95
N HIS A 99 9.38 -17.39 2.40
CA HIS A 99 9.18 -15.94 2.47
C HIS A 99 9.01 -15.47 3.92
N PHE A 100 8.17 -16.15 4.70
CA PHE A 100 7.98 -15.81 6.12
C PHE A 100 9.28 -15.85 6.91
N LYS A 101 10.09 -16.89 6.69
CA LYS A 101 11.43 -17.01 7.29
C LYS A 101 12.31 -15.84 6.87
N TYR A 102 12.38 -15.53 5.58
CA TYR A 102 13.16 -14.42 5.05
C TYR A 102 12.80 -13.08 5.70
N ILE A 103 11.51 -12.71 5.74
CA ILE A 103 11.08 -11.42 6.34
C ILE A 103 11.29 -11.37 7.85
N SER A 104 11.28 -12.54 8.51
CA SER A 104 11.54 -12.64 9.95
C SER A 104 13.02 -12.44 10.26
N GLU A 105 13.91 -13.09 9.51
CA GLU A 105 15.37 -13.02 9.70
C GLU A 105 15.96 -11.67 9.27
N THR A 106 15.38 -11.02 8.28
CA THR A 106 15.82 -9.71 7.78
C THR A 106 15.25 -8.52 8.55
N GLY A 107 14.39 -8.75 9.55
CA GLY A 107 13.73 -7.69 10.30
C GLY A 107 12.60 -6.96 9.57
N ILE A 108 12.33 -7.31 8.31
CA ILE A 108 11.26 -6.71 7.48
C ILE A 108 9.89 -6.90 8.15
N LEU A 109 9.64 -8.09 8.72
CA LEU A 109 8.38 -8.38 9.42
C LEU A 109 8.15 -7.41 10.58
N GLN A 110 9.18 -7.16 11.38
CA GLN A 110 9.07 -6.25 12.52
C GLN A 110 8.82 -4.80 12.06
N LYS A 111 9.52 -4.38 11.02
CA LYS A 111 9.33 -3.05 10.42
C LYS A 111 7.89 -2.88 9.89
N ARG A 112 7.39 -3.84 9.11
CA ARG A 112 6.01 -3.83 8.59
C ARG A 112 4.97 -3.78 9.72
N ARG A 113 5.17 -4.54 10.83
CA ARG A 113 4.29 -4.51 12.00
C ARG A 113 4.28 -3.16 12.69
N THR A 114 5.45 -2.55 12.87
CA THR A 114 5.58 -1.22 13.48
C THR A 114 4.87 -0.15 12.64
N GLU A 115 5.12 -0.14 11.32
CA GLU A 115 4.45 0.82 10.41
C GLU A 115 2.93 0.62 10.39
N ARG A 116 2.46 -0.63 10.34
CA ARG A 116 1.02 -0.93 10.41
C ARG A 116 0.40 -0.43 11.70
N SER A 117 1.00 -0.73 12.86
CA SER A 117 0.49 -0.27 14.17
C SER A 117 0.49 1.25 14.27
N LYS A 118 1.52 1.92 13.73
CA LYS A 118 1.58 3.38 13.67
C LYS A 118 0.44 3.95 12.83
N ASN A 119 0.23 3.42 11.62
CA ASN A 119 -0.82 3.90 10.73
C ASN A 119 -2.21 3.67 11.35
N GLU A 120 -2.46 2.48 11.90
CA GLU A 120 -3.71 2.16 12.60
C GLU A 120 -3.98 3.12 13.77
N MET A 121 -2.95 3.41 14.57
CA MET A 121 -3.07 4.40 15.65
C MET A 121 -3.41 5.80 15.11
N LEU A 122 -2.75 6.25 14.02
CA LEU A 122 -3.01 7.55 13.41
C LEU A 122 -4.42 7.62 12.82
N ASP A 123 -4.90 6.56 12.17
CA ASP A 123 -6.25 6.50 11.60
C ASP A 123 -7.31 6.60 12.71
N VAL A 124 -7.13 5.87 13.80
CA VAL A 124 -8.02 5.97 14.99
C VAL A 124 -7.98 7.37 15.58
N LEU A 125 -6.79 7.96 15.70
CA LEU A 125 -6.60 9.31 16.22
C LEU A 125 -7.33 10.36 15.36
N HIS A 126 -7.09 10.34 14.03
CA HIS A 126 -7.75 11.25 13.08
C HIS A 126 -9.27 11.10 13.15
N SER A 127 -9.78 9.85 13.15
CA SER A 127 -11.20 9.58 13.25
C SER A 127 -11.82 10.13 14.55
N ASN A 128 -11.17 9.92 15.68
CA ASN A 128 -11.68 10.35 16.98
C ASN A 128 -11.61 11.87 17.15
N ILE A 129 -10.50 12.50 16.75
CA ILE A 129 -10.38 13.97 16.76
C ILE A 129 -11.44 14.59 15.84
N GLY A 130 -11.60 14.07 14.62
CA GLY A 130 -12.60 14.56 13.68
C GLY A 130 -14.03 14.50 14.29
N LYS A 131 -14.40 13.35 14.84
CA LYS A 131 -15.70 13.17 15.49
C LYS A 131 -15.90 14.12 16.68
N TYR A 132 -14.89 14.28 17.53
CA TYR A 132 -14.96 15.16 18.69
C TYR A 132 -15.17 16.63 18.26
N ILE A 133 -14.36 17.12 17.31
CA ILE A 133 -14.46 18.50 16.81
C ILE A 133 -15.82 18.72 16.14
N THR A 134 -16.23 17.81 15.24
CA THR A 134 -17.52 17.93 14.54
C THR A 134 -18.68 17.93 15.54
N GLY A 135 -18.70 17.02 16.49
CA GLY A 135 -19.74 16.98 17.53
C GLY A 135 -19.81 18.26 18.34
N LYS A 136 -18.66 18.83 18.75
CA LYS A 136 -18.61 20.11 19.48
C LYS A 136 -19.13 21.29 18.64
N LEU A 137 -18.83 21.31 17.33
CA LEU A 137 -19.36 22.32 16.40
C LEU A 137 -20.87 22.18 16.19
N GLU A 138 -21.40 20.97 16.11
CA GLU A 138 -22.84 20.68 15.99
C GLU A 138 -23.59 21.11 17.26
N GLU A 139 -23.11 20.71 18.44
CA GLU A 139 -23.71 21.08 19.73
C GLU A 139 -23.79 22.59 19.94
N THR A 140 -22.80 23.33 19.46
CA THR A 140 -22.76 24.80 19.58
C THR A 140 -23.46 25.54 18.45
N GLY A 141 -23.95 24.82 17.42
CA GLY A 141 -24.55 25.43 16.21
C GLY A 141 -23.55 26.14 15.29
N LYS A 142 -22.27 26.13 15.63
CA LYS A 142 -21.19 26.77 14.83
C LYS A 142 -20.98 26.11 13.48
N LEU A 143 -21.29 24.81 13.34
CA LEU A 143 -21.15 24.13 12.07
C LEU A 143 -22.03 24.75 10.99
N ASP A 144 -23.32 24.97 11.29
CA ASP A 144 -24.26 25.57 10.36
C ASP A 144 -23.91 27.03 10.06
N GLU A 145 -23.44 27.78 11.05
CA GLU A 145 -22.98 29.16 10.88
C GLU A 145 -21.78 29.22 9.89
N TYR A 146 -20.77 28.40 10.05
CA TYR A 146 -19.64 28.33 9.14
C TYR A 146 -20.06 27.90 7.74
N VAL A 147 -20.97 26.94 7.59
CA VAL A 147 -21.49 26.53 6.29
C VAL A 147 -22.20 27.69 5.58
N GLU A 148 -23.00 28.49 6.30
CA GLU A 148 -23.68 29.67 5.72
C GLU A 148 -22.67 30.76 5.32
N GLN A 149 -21.62 31.01 6.11
CA GLN A 149 -20.56 31.96 5.76
C GLN A 149 -19.82 31.55 4.48
N ILE A 150 -19.49 30.24 4.34
CA ILE A 150 -18.85 29.69 3.14
C ILE A 150 -19.79 29.84 1.92
N LYS A 151 -21.08 29.52 2.05
CA LYS A 151 -22.08 29.68 0.97
C LYS A 151 -22.19 31.15 0.50
N ARG A 152 -22.09 32.10 1.42
CA ARG A 152 -22.08 33.54 1.11
C ARG A 152 -20.74 34.06 0.61
N ARG A 153 -19.71 33.21 0.52
CA ARG A 153 -18.33 33.56 0.14
C ARG A 153 -17.69 34.61 1.07
N GLU A 154 -18.10 34.65 2.31
CA GLU A 154 -17.53 35.52 3.35
C GLU A 154 -16.21 34.91 3.89
N THR A 155 -16.07 33.62 3.79
CA THR A 155 -14.86 32.83 4.15
C THR A 155 -14.73 31.60 3.24
N ASP A 156 -13.65 30.84 3.43
CA ASP A 156 -13.39 29.60 2.73
C ASP A 156 -13.19 28.43 3.73
N PRO A 157 -13.33 27.16 3.29
CA PRO A 157 -13.24 26.01 4.19
C PRO A 157 -11.88 25.88 4.90
N TYR A 158 -10.78 26.30 4.26
CA TYR A 158 -9.45 26.19 4.85
C TYR A 158 -9.25 27.17 5.99
N THR A 159 -9.72 28.42 5.81
CA THR A 159 -9.72 29.47 6.84
C THR A 159 -10.55 29.03 8.04
N VAL A 160 -11.78 28.54 7.81
CA VAL A 160 -12.65 28.03 8.88
C VAL A 160 -11.98 26.91 9.68
N VAL A 161 -11.37 25.93 9.00
CA VAL A 161 -10.69 24.84 9.69
C VAL A 161 -9.51 25.35 10.51
N ALA A 162 -8.74 26.34 9.99
CA ALA A 162 -7.62 26.94 10.73
C ALA A 162 -8.10 27.65 11.99
N ASP A 163 -9.19 28.40 11.92
CA ASP A 163 -9.81 29.08 13.07
C ASP A 163 -10.31 28.10 14.13
N VAL A 164 -11.01 27.05 13.70
CA VAL A 164 -11.49 25.97 14.59
C VAL A 164 -10.32 25.31 15.30
N MET A 165 -9.26 24.97 14.56
CA MET A 165 -8.06 24.36 15.15
C MET A 165 -7.35 25.29 16.14
N HIS A 166 -7.27 26.57 15.83
CA HIS A 166 -6.68 27.58 16.71
C HIS A 166 -7.45 27.72 18.03
N ASP A 167 -8.79 27.73 17.95
CA ASP A 167 -9.65 27.84 19.13
C ASP A 167 -9.55 26.60 20.03
N MET A 168 -9.53 25.40 19.42
CA MET A 168 -9.39 24.15 20.14
C MET A 168 -8.05 23.97 20.86
N LEU A 169 -6.97 24.58 20.35
CA LEU A 169 -5.64 24.52 20.97
C LEU A 169 -5.48 25.50 22.14
N LYS A 170 -6.43 26.39 22.37
CA LYS A 170 -6.43 27.35 23.48
C LYS A 170 -7.23 26.90 24.72
N GLU A 171 -8.07 25.88 24.56
CA GLU A 171 -8.79 25.22 25.66
C GLU A 171 -7.95 24.11 26.29
#